data_9d32250d77d83ad8ab9eaf74bd9d0a30
#
_entry.id   9d32250d77d83ad8ab9eaf74bd9d0a30
#
_cell.length_a   1.000
_cell.length_b   1.000
_cell.length_c   1.000
_cell.angle_alpha   90.00
_cell.angle_beta   90.00
_cell.angle_gamma   90.00
#
_symmetry.space_group_name_H-M   'P 1'
#
loop_
_entity.id
_entity.type
_entity.pdbx_description
1 polymer ?
#
loop_
_entity_poly.entity_id
_entity_poly.type
_entity_poly.pdbx_seq_one_letter_code
_entity_poly.pdbx_strand_id
1 'polypeptide(L)'
;MTEDMTPKMNSELKLLRGMFRFATQAVEKVVARRELSVELSTATIGIRGTDFLSMTDSVHDAVCLFEGQVDVATADQGVIALDKPSAFYSRFFDRPPAPAGVATQDEFARFIASTDLQPGQGIAVVQGRWRAVLANAASPATATRLVGQLADLGYPVDSRSKTVAGRKVSEVRISRFATPADAQAVLDRLVAVPELQITGGRVALAAASSTAKR
;
A
#
# COMPACT_ATOMS: atom_id res chain seq x y z
N MET A 1 11.15 32.56 -31.58
CA MET A 1 10.46 31.37 -31.11
C MET A 1 11.39 30.70 -30.11
N THR A 2 11.19 30.96 -28.85
CA THR A 2 11.94 30.33 -27.76
C THR A 2 11.23 29.02 -27.42
N GLU A 3 11.84 27.89 -27.72
CA GLU A 3 11.38 26.58 -27.23
C GLU A 3 11.36 26.60 -25.71
N ASP A 4 10.20 26.30 -25.16
CA ASP A 4 10.00 26.15 -23.72
C ASP A 4 10.73 24.87 -23.25
N MET A 5 11.95 25.06 -22.77
CA MET A 5 12.82 23.98 -22.27
C MET A 5 12.45 23.55 -20.82
N THR A 6 11.17 23.52 -20.48
CA THR A 6 10.72 22.95 -19.22
C THR A 6 10.92 21.43 -19.24
N PRO A 7 11.71 20.82 -18.34
CA PRO A 7 11.92 19.39 -18.36
C PRO A 7 10.59 18.65 -18.14
N LYS A 8 10.16 17.87 -19.13
CA LYS A 8 9.05 16.92 -18.99
C LYS A 8 9.55 15.72 -18.22
N MET A 9 8.91 15.41 -17.11
CA MET A 9 9.16 14.19 -16.35
C MET A 9 8.03 13.20 -16.66
N ASN A 10 8.32 12.17 -17.40
CA ASN A 10 7.40 11.06 -17.67
C ASN A 10 7.66 9.97 -16.64
N SER A 11 6.63 9.56 -15.93
CA SER A 11 6.69 8.46 -14.98
C SER A 11 5.60 7.45 -15.30
N GLU A 12 5.97 6.20 -15.33
CA GLU A 12 5.04 5.09 -15.56
C GLU A 12 5.06 4.17 -14.35
N LEU A 13 3.88 3.81 -13.85
CA LEU A 13 3.67 2.84 -12.80
C LEU A 13 2.90 1.66 -13.37
N LYS A 14 3.29 0.44 -13.02
CA LYS A 14 2.54 -0.77 -13.39
C LYS A 14 1.96 -1.41 -12.14
N LEU A 15 0.64 -1.50 -12.08
CA LEU A 15 -0.06 -2.22 -11.02
C LEU A 15 -0.25 -3.68 -11.44
N LEU A 16 0.54 -4.57 -10.83
CA LEU A 16 0.48 -6.00 -11.15
C LEU A 16 -0.70 -6.68 -10.46
N ARG A 17 -0.98 -6.31 -9.22
CA ARG A 17 -2.10 -6.82 -8.42
C ARG A 17 -2.32 -5.96 -7.19
N GLY A 18 -3.58 -5.77 -6.81
CA GLY A 18 -3.97 -5.04 -5.61
C GLY A 18 -4.69 -3.75 -5.91
N MET A 19 -4.69 -2.85 -4.95
CA MET A 19 -5.40 -1.57 -5.00
C MET A 19 -4.47 -0.48 -4.50
N PHE A 20 -4.53 0.69 -5.16
CA PHE A 20 -3.87 1.88 -4.65
C PHE A 20 -4.71 3.13 -4.94
N ARG A 21 -4.51 4.15 -4.12
CA ARG A 21 -5.06 5.49 -4.33
C ARG A 21 -3.93 6.45 -4.64
N PHE A 22 -4.13 7.27 -5.64
CA PHE A 22 -3.23 8.35 -5.99
C PHE A 22 -3.94 9.68 -5.75
N ALA A 23 -3.34 10.52 -4.91
CA ALA A 23 -3.87 11.84 -4.59
C ALA A 23 -2.79 12.90 -4.80
N THR A 24 -3.04 13.84 -5.70
CA THR A 24 -2.19 15.02 -5.89
C THR A 24 -2.77 16.20 -5.15
N GLN A 25 -2.67 16.23 -3.84
CA GLN A 25 -2.97 17.47 -3.11
C GLN A 25 -1.72 18.36 -3.08
N ALA A 26 -1.86 19.57 -3.55
CA ALA A 26 -1.01 20.71 -3.24
C ALA A 26 0.41 20.78 -3.82
N VAL A 27 0.85 19.95 -4.75
CA VAL A 27 2.17 20.12 -5.40
C VAL A 27 2.06 20.93 -6.70
N GLU A 28 0.87 21.40 -7.07
CA GLU A 28 0.57 22.07 -8.33
C GLU A 28 1.30 23.41 -8.58
N LYS A 29 1.94 23.99 -7.57
CA LYS A 29 2.53 25.33 -7.72
C LYS A 29 4.00 25.35 -8.09
N VAL A 30 4.71 24.24 -8.14
CA VAL A 30 6.19 24.28 -8.21
C VAL A 30 6.80 23.37 -9.28
N VAL A 31 6.10 22.46 -9.93
CA VAL A 31 6.76 21.53 -10.85
C VAL A 31 6.06 21.46 -12.20
N ALA A 32 6.86 21.70 -13.24
CA ALA A 32 6.58 21.49 -14.64
C ALA A 32 5.78 20.21 -14.94
N ARG A 33 5.00 20.26 -16.04
CA ARG A 33 4.17 19.18 -16.57
C ARG A 33 4.77 17.79 -16.33
N ARG A 34 4.24 17.08 -15.35
CA ARG A 34 4.50 15.65 -15.15
C ARG A 34 3.42 14.89 -15.89
N GLU A 35 3.84 14.07 -16.83
CA GLU A 35 2.97 13.05 -17.41
C GLU A 35 3.18 11.78 -16.59
N LEU A 36 2.22 11.44 -15.78
CA LEU A 36 2.23 10.19 -15.01
C LEU A 36 1.15 9.29 -15.56
N SER A 37 1.52 8.05 -15.86
CA SER A 37 0.59 7.01 -16.27
C SER A 37 0.64 5.80 -15.35
N VAL A 38 -0.50 5.11 -15.24
CA VAL A 38 -0.61 3.85 -14.50
C VAL A 38 -1.14 2.78 -15.43
N GLU A 39 -0.35 1.73 -15.63
CA GLU A 39 -0.74 0.56 -16.41
C GLU A 39 -1.43 -0.47 -15.51
N LEU A 40 -2.62 -0.88 -15.92
CA LEU A 40 -3.37 -2.03 -15.40
C LEU A 40 -3.28 -3.20 -16.39
N SER A 41 -3.99 -4.30 -16.12
CA SER A 41 -4.00 -5.45 -17.01
C SER A 41 -4.65 -5.16 -18.36
N THR A 42 -5.69 -4.31 -18.41
CA THR A 42 -6.48 -4.02 -19.62
C THR A 42 -6.57 -2.54 -19.98
N ALA A 43 -6.00 -1.67 -19.19
CA ALA A 43 -6.11 -0.22 -19.37
C ALA A 43 -4.85 0.53 -18.95
N THR A 44 -4.64 1.71 -19.52
CA THR A 44 -3.64 2.68 -19.06
C THR A 44 -4.33 3.97 -18.62
N ILE A 45 -4.03 4.44 -17.43
CA ILE A 45 -4.63 5.63 -16.83
C ILE A 45 -3.67 6.80 -17.00
N GLY A 46 -4.09 7.83 -17.71
CA GLY A 46 -3.39 9.11 -17.81
C GLY A 46 -3.86 10.06 -16.71
N ILE A 47 -2.92 10.60 -15.93
CA ILE A 47 -3.20 11.39 -14.74
C ILE A 47 -3.01 12.88 -15.01
N ARG A 48 -4.03 13.69 -14.67
CA ARG A 48 -4.01 15.15 -14.84
C ARG A 48 -4.38 15.88 -13.54
N GLY A 49 -3.58 15.71 -12.48
CA GLY A 49 -3.85 16.39 -11.21
C GLY A 49 -5.17 15.95 -10.56
N THR A 50 -5.16 14.82 -9.86
CA THR A 50 -6.39 14.11 -9.50
C THR A 50 -6.24 13.29 -8.22
N ASP A 51 -7.38 12.90 -7.64
CA ASP A 51 -7.50 11.88 -6.62
C ASP A 51 -8.35 10.74 -7.19
N PHE A 52 -7.76 9.56 -7.33
CA PHE A 52 -8.45 8.38 -7.85
C PHE A 52 -7.92 7.09 -7.21
N LEU A 53 -8.77 6.08 -7.23
CA LEU A 53 -8.43 4.71 -6.86
C LEU A 53 -8.31 3.86 -8.10
N SER A 54 -7.32 2.98 -8.12
CA SER A 54 -7.14 1.96 -9.15
C SER A 54 -6.99 0.60 -8.50
N MET A 55 -7.57 -0.40 -9.12
CA MET A 55 -7.50 -1.79 -8.68
C MET A 55 -7.30 -2.73 -9.85
N THR A 56 -6.51 -3.76 -9.65
CA THR A 56 -6.42 -4.93 -10.54
C THR A 56 -6.31 -6.20 -9.72
N ASP A 57 -7.02 -7.23 -10.12
CA ASP A 57 -6.95 -8.56 -9.50
C ASP A 57 -6.99 -9.66 -10.58
N SER A 58 -7.34 -10.89 -10.22
CA SER A 58 -7.48 -12.00 -11.17
C SER A 58 -8.80 -12.00 -11.97
N VAL A 59 -9.69 -11.06 -11.68
CA VAL A 59 -11.06 -11.05 -12.19
C VAL A 59 -11.35 -9.78 -13.01
N HIS A 60 -10.83 -8.62 -12.56
CA HIS A 60 -11.16 -7.35 -13.19
C HIS A 60 -10.15 -6.24 -12.89
N ASP A 61 -10.16 -5.23 -13.75
CA ASP A 61 -9.59 -3.90 -13.50
C ASP A 61 -10.70 -2.93 -13.12
N ALA A 62 -10.40 -1.99 -12.23
CA ALA A 62 -11.32 -0.92 -11.87
C ALA A 62 -10.60 0.40 -11.61
N VAL A 63 -11.26 1.51 -11.92
CA VAL A 63 -10.82 2.88 -11.66
C VAL A 63 -12.00 3.67 -11.13
N CYS A 64 -11.82 4.35 -10.00
CA CYS A 64 -12.83 5.24 -9.41
C CYS A 64 -12.24 6.62 -9.20
N LEU A 65 -12.85 7.64 -9.78
CA LEU A 65 -12.43 9.03 -9.63
C LEU A 65 -13.02 9.63 -8.36
N PHE A 66 -12.17 10.24 -7.52
CA PHE A 66 -12.59 10.98 -6.32
C PHE A 66 -12.62 12.48 -6.60
N GLU A 67 -11.59 13.01 -7.27
CA GLU A 67 -11.48 14.44 -7.60
C GLU A 67 -10.63 14.64 -8.86
N GLY A 68 -10.92 15.67 -9.64
CA GLY A 68 -10.19 16.01 -10.86
C GLY A 68 -10.64 15.24 -12.09
N GLN A 69 -9.73 14.77 -12.91
CA GLN A 69 -10.01 14.05 -14.15
C GLN A 69 -8.93 13.00 -14.44
N VAL A 70 -9.34 11.82 -14.93
CA VAL A 70 -8.45 10.80 -15.47
C VAL A 70 -8.93 10.32 -16.82
N ASP A 71 -8.00 10.02 -17.71
CA ASP A 71 -8.26 9.38 -18.98
C ASP A 71 -7.88 7.90 -18.88
N VAL A 72 -8.84 7.01 -19.10
CA VAL A 72 -8.64 5.55 -19.10
C VAL A 72 -8.56 5.08 -20.55
N ALA A 73 -7.34 4.82 -21.03
CA ALA A 73 -7.12 4.31 -22.39
C ALA A 73 -7.22 2.79 -22.40
N THR A 74 -8.09 2.24 -23.24
CA THR A 74 -8.35 0.81 -23.41
C THR A 74 -8.16 0.39 -24.86
N ALA A 75 -7.83 -0.87 -25.08
CA ALA A 75 -7.65 -1.38 -26.44
C ALA A 75 -8.98 -1.53 -27.22
N ASP A 76 -10.08 -1.78 -26.52
CA ASP A 76 -11.39 -2.13 -27.11
C ASP A 76 -12.41 -0.99 -27.10
N GLN A 77 -12.29 -0.02 -26.18
CA GLN A 77 -13.22 1.11 -26.06
C GLN A 77 -12.58 2.49 -26.34
N GLY A 78 -11.27 2.52 -26.65
CA GLY A 78 -10.52 3.77 -26.82
C GLY A 78 -10.27 4.49 -25.49
N VAL A 79 -10.33 5.82 -25.49
CA VAL A 79 -10.11 6.64 -24.30
C VAL A 79 -11.45 6.99 -23.66
N ILE A 80 -11.60 6.63 -22.40
CA ILE A 80 -12.76 6.92 -21.56
C ILE A 80 -12.35 8.00 -20.57
N ALA A 81 -12.96 9.17 -20.62
CA ALA A 81 -12.73 10.24 -19.67
C ALA A 81 -13.62 10.05 -18.43
N LEU A 82 -12.99 10.00 -17.27
CA LEU A 82 -13.67 10.10 -15.98
C LEU A 82 -13.45 11.53 -15.47
N ASP A 83 -14.49 12.36 -15.47
CA ASP A 83 -14.42 13.80 -15.24
C ASP A 83 -15.36 14.30 -14.12
N LYS A 84 -16.01 13.38 -13.43
CA LYS A 84 -16.93 13.68 -12.32
C LYS A 84 -16.61 12.81 -11.11
N PRO A 85 -16.72 13.35 -9.89
CA PRO A 85 -16.60 12.54 -8.68
C PRO A 85 -17.51 11.31 -8.73
N SER A 86 -17.03 10.18 -8.24
CA SER A 86 -17.65 8.85 -8.33
C SER A 86 -17.81 8.25 -9.73
N ALA A 87 -17.30 8.91 -10.79
CA ALA A 87 -17.18 8.25 -12.08
C ALA A 87 -16.32 6.99 -11.96
N PHE A 88 -16.79 5.92 -12.56
CA PHE A 88 -16.26 4.58 -12.34
C PHE A 88 -16.13 3.80 -13.64
N TYR A 89 -14.94 3.23 -13.86
CA TYR A 89 -14.67 2.28 -14.92
C TYR A 89 -14.42 0.91 -14.30
N SER A 90 -14.98 -0.14 -14.91
CA SER A 90 -14.71 -1.52 -14.52
C SER A 90 -14.64 -2.42 -15.75
N ARG A 91 -13.60 -3.24 -15.83
CA ARG A 91 -13.38 -4.20 -16.90
C ARG A 91 -13.17 -5.59 -16.32
N PHE A 92 -14.21 -6.40 -16.37
CA PHE A 92 -14.10 -7.83 -16.06
C PHE A 92 -13.47 -8.58 -17.22
N PHE A 93 -12.59 -9.54 -16.93
CA PHE A 93 -11.85 -10.25 -17.97
C PHE A 93 -12.66 -11.33 -18.68
N ASP A 94 -13.73 -11.81 -18.04
CA ASP A 94 -14.59 -12.92 -18.50
C ASP A 94 -15.85 -12.47 -19.27
N ARG A 95 -16.04 -11.16 -19.43
CA ARG A 95 -17.26 -10.62 -20.09
C ARG A 95 -16.97 -9.41 -20.96
N PRO A 96 -17.90 -9.04 -21.87
CA PRO A 96 -17.75 -7.85 -22.70
C PRO A 96 -17.55 -6.58 -21.87
N PRO A 97 -16.85 -5.57 -22.42
CA PRO A 97 -16.68 -4.28 -21.78
C PRO A 97 -18.04 -3.60 -21.53
N ALA A 98 -18.15 -2.97 -20.37
CA ALA A 98 -19.29 -2.13 -20.02
C ALA A 98 -18.92 -0.65 -20.14
N PRO A 99 -19.88 0.25 -20.42
CA PRO A 99 -19.64 1.69 -20.33
C PRO A 99 -19.21 2.10 -18.93
N ALA A 100 -18.45 3.19 -18.84
CA ALA A 100 -18.20 3.81 -17.56
C ALA A 100 -19.52 4.25 -16.90
N GLY A 101 -19.60 4.06 -15.61
CA GLY A 101 -20.75 4.37 -14.78
C GLY A 101 -20.42 5.38 -13.69
N VAL A 102 -21.31 5.45 -12.72
CA VAL A 102 -21.15 6.23 -11.49
C VAL A 102 -21.32 5.29 -10.32
N ALA A 103 -20.33 5.24 -9.42
CA ALA A 103 -20.42 4.45 -8.19
C ALA A 103 -21.56 4.98 -7.30
N THR A 104 -22.28 4.09 -6.66
CA THR A 104 -23.25 4.48 -5.64
C THR A 104 -22.54 5.15 -4.45
N GLN A 105 -23.29 5.89 -3.64
CA GLN A 105 -22.71 6.56 -2.47
C GLN A 105 -22.03 5.55 -1.51
N ASP A 106 -22.62 4.37 -1.33
CA ASP A 106 -22.08 3.33 -0.46
C ASP A 106 -20.82 2.69 -1.04
N GLU A 107 -20.76 2.48 -2.36
CA GLU A 107 -19.56 1.97 -3.04
C GLU A 107 -18.44 3.00 -2.96
N PHE A 108 -18.75 4.25 -3.24
CA PHE A 108 -17.79 5.35 -3.17
C PHE A 108 -17.21 5.50 -1.75
N ALA A 109 -18.05 5.48 -0.71
CA ALA A 109 -17.60 5.51 0.68
C ALA A 109 -16.69 4.33 1.02
N ARG A 110 -17.02 3.12 0.54
CA ARG A 110 -16.17 1.93 0.73
C ARG A 110 -14.82 2.05 0.01
N PHE A 111 -14.78 2.60 -1.20
CA PHE A 111 -13.53 2.84 -1.92
C PHE A 111 -12.63 3.83 -1.18
N ILE A 112 -13.18 4.93 -0.68
CA ILE A 112 -12.43 5.88 0.15
C ILE A 112 -11.89 5.17 1.40
N ALA A 113 -12.74 4.52 2.17
CA ALA A 113 -12.37 3.87 3.42
C ALA A 113 -11.32 2.75 3.22
N SER A 114 -11.31 2.09 2.07
CA SER A 114 -10.35 1.01 1.78
C SER A 114 -8.92 1.49 1.60
N THR A 115 -8.73 2.76 1.28
CA THR A 115 -7.41 3.37 1.01
C THR A 115 -7.05 4.51 1.96
N ASP A 116 -7.98 4.98 2.78
CA ASP A 116 -7.69 5.98 3.81
C ASP A 116 -6.85 5.37 4.93
N LEU A 117 -5.74 6.03 5.24
CA LEU A 117 -4.91 5.67 6.37
C LEU A 117 -5.60 6.09 7.67
N GLN A 118 -5.97 5.12 8.48
CA GLN A 118 -6.49 5.37 9.81
C GLN A 118 -5.34 5.57 10.81
N PRO A 119 -5.51 6.41 11.83
CA PRO A 119 -4.53 6.50 12.92
C PRO A 119 -4.19 5.11 13.48
N GLY A 120 -2.91 4.81 13.65
CA GLY A 120 -2.42 3.52 14.12
C GLY A 120 -2.34 2.41 13.06
N GLN A 121 -2.63 2.69 11.79
CA GLN A 121 -2.49 1.72 10.70
C GLN A 121 -1.13 1.78 9.98
N GLY A 122 -0.27 2.72 10.32
CA GLY A 122 1.07 2.83 9.76
C GLY A 122 1.91 1.58 10.04
N ILE A 123 2.72 1.14 9.05
CA ILE A 123 3.56 -0.03 9.25
C ILE A 123 4.88 0.41 9.86
N ALA A 124 5.83 0.75 9.07
CA ALA A 124 7.15 1.13 9.55
C ALA A 124 7.52 2.49 8.99
N VAL A 125 8.22 3.26 9.76
CA VAL A 125 8.68 4.58 9.36
C VAL A 125 10.15 4.76 9.63
N VAL A 126 10.73 5.72 8.95
CA VAL A 126 12.13 6.09 9.16
C VAL A 126 12.31 6.56 10.62
N GLN A 127 13.27 5.97 11.32
CA GLN A 127 13.66 6.34 12.68
C GLN A 127 12.62 6.10 13.80
N GLY A 128 11.57 5.33 13.54
CA GLY A 128 10.63 4.94 14.58
C GLY A 128 11.30 4.11 15.68
N ARG A 129 10.87 4.31 16.93
CA ARG A 129 11.46 3.68 18.13
C ARG A 129 10.66 2.48 18.64
N TRP A 130 9.49 2.24 18.08
CA TRP A 130 8.61 1.17 18.51
C TRP A 130 8.73 -0.06 17.63
N ARG A 131 8.39 -1.21 18.19
CA ARG A 131 8.33 -2.49 17.47
C ARG A 131 7.17 -3.35 17.94
N ALA A 132 6.59 -4.08 17.03
CA ALA A 132 5.69 -5.19 17.28
C ALA A 132 6.51 -6.48 17.36
N VAL A 133 6.56 -7.12 18.51
CA VAL A 133 7.13 -8.45 18.71
C VAL A 133 6.00 -9.43 18.47
N LEU A 134 6.13 -10.27 17.44
CA LEU A 134 5.08 -11.18 16.99
C LEU A 134 5.20 -12.55 17.67
N ALA A 135 6.43 -13.04 17.82
CA ALA A 135 6.68 -14.33 18.48
C ALA A 135 8.07 -14.40 19.07
N ASN A 136 8.22 -15.23 20.10
CA ASN A 136 9.50 -15.74 20.58
C ASN A 136 9.58 -17.23 20.20
N ALA A 137 10.03 -17.51 18.99
CA ALA A 137 10.10 -18.87 18.48
C ALA A 137 11.21 -19.66 19.19
N ALA A 138 10.87 -20.85 19.69
CA ALA A 138 11.80 -21.73 20.37
C ALA A 138 12.84 -22.36 19.42
N SER A 139 12.52 -22.47 18.13
CA SER A 139 13.43 -22.97 17.10
C SER A 139 13.68 -21.95 16.00
N PRO A 140 14.89 -21.92 15.42
CA PRO A 140 15.18 -21.09 14.25
C PRO A 140 14.29 -21.41 13.06
N ALA A 141 13.93 -22.67 12.83
CA ALA A 141 13.07 -23.09 11.73
C ALA A 141 11.66 -22.46 11.83
N THR A 142 11.08 -22.43 13.02
CA THR A 142 9.78 -21.77 13.25
C THR A 142 9.86 -20.26 12.99
N ALA A 143 10.95 -19.61 13.41
CA ALA A 143 11.17 -18.20 13.14
C ALA A 143 11.30 -17.93 11.64
N THR A 144 12.09 -18.72 10.91
CA THR A 144 12.29 -18.57 9.47
C THR A 144 10.97 -18.75 8.70
N ARG A 145 10.15 -19.74 9.07
CA ARG A 145 8.84 -19.94 8.45
C ARG A 145 7.94 -18.71 8.64
N LEU A 146 7.82 -18.20 9.86
CA LEU A 146 6.97 -17.04 10.14
C LEU A 146 7.49 -15.78 9.45
N VAL A 147 8.81 -15.59 9.41
CA VAL A 147 9.42 -14.48 8.65
C VAL A 147 9.09 -14.58 7.16
N GLY A 148 9.20 -15.78 6.56
CA GLY A 148 8.83 -16.00 5.16
C GLY A 148 7.36 -15.65 4.90
N GLN A 149 6.43 -16.19 5.68
CA GLN A 149 5.00 -15.91 5.54
C GLN A 149 4.67 -14.42 5.62
N LEU A 150 5.29 -13.70 6.55
CA LEU A 150 5.08 -12.26 6.72
C LEU A 150 5.74 -11.44 5.60
N ALA A 151 6.91 -11.85 5.12
CA ALA A 151 7.58 -11.20 4.00
C ALA A 151 6.77 -11.36 2.70
N ASP A 152 6.18 -12.54 2.46
CA ASP A 152 5.29 -12.80 1.32
C ASP A 152 4.03 -11.92 1.37
N LEU A 153 3.59 -11.53 2.57
CA LEU A 153 2.51 -10.54 2.79
C LEU A 153 2.98 -9.08 2.68
N GLY A 154 4.28 -8.85 2.40
CA GLY A 154 4.85 -7.51 2.23
C GLY A 154 5.26 -6.80 3.52
N TYR A 155 5.30 -7.50 4.67
CA TYR A 155 5.72 -6.88 5.93
C TYR A 155 7.25 -6.86 6.08
N PRO A 156 7.84 -5.74 6.53
CA PRO A 156 9.29 -5.62 6.79
C PRO A 156 9.66 -6.28 8.13
N VAL A 157 9.63 -7.61 8.15
CA VAL A 157 9.86 -8.44 9.33
C VAL A 157 11.31 -8.89 9.43
N ASP A 158 11.84 -8.94 10.64
CA ASP A 158 13.13 -9.56 10.93
C ASP A 158 13.03 -10.54 12.13
N SER A 159 14.08 -11.36 12.30
CA SER A 159 14.23 -12.17 13.51
C SER A 159 15.58 -11.96 14.14
N ARG A 160 15.62 -11.95 15.49
CA ARG A 160 16.88 -11.86 16.27
C ARG A 160 16.92 -12.86 17.38
N SER A 161 18.11 -13.46 17.56
CA SER A 161 18.37 -14.31 18.71
C SER A 161 18.36 -13.49 20.01
N LYS A 162 17.66 -13.98 21.03
CA LYS A 162 17.51 -13.36 22.34
C LYS A 162 17.44 -14.42 23.42
N THR A 163 17.88 -14.09 24.62
CA THR A 163 17.68 -14.95 25.78
C THR A 163 16.47 -14.46 26.58
N VAL A 164 15.50 -15.32 26.81
CA VAL A 164 14.29 -15.06 27.62
C VAL A 164 14.21 -16.14 28.68
N ALA A 165 14.19 -15.76 29.94
CA ALA A 165 14.17 -16.69 31.08
C ALA A 165 15.23 -17.79 30.99
N GLY A 166 16.45 -17.43 30.61
CA GLY A 166 17.57 -18.35 30.48
C GLY A 166 17.57 -19.22 29.21
N ARG A 167 16.55 -19.14 28.37
CA ARG A 167 16.43 -19.90 27.12
C ARG A 167 16.70 -19.03 25.90
N LYS A 168 17.46 -19.56 24.94
CA LYS A 168 17.71 -18.91 23.67
C LYS A 168 16.48 -19.07 22.77
N VAL A 169 15.93 -17.95 22.31
CA VAL A 169 14.77 -17.89 21.40
C VAL A 169 15.06 -16.99 20.22
N SER A 170 14.31 -17.14 19.14
CA SER A 170 14.31 -16.23 18.01
C SER A 170 13.10 -15.28 18.12
N GLU A 171 13.33 -14.02 18.46
CA GLU A 171 12.30 -12.98 18.50
C GLU A 171 11.99 -12.54 17.07
N VAL A 172 10.78 -12.84 16.57
CA VAL A 172 10.27 -12.37 15.28
C VAL A 172 9.54 -11.06 15.50
N ARG A 173 9.83 -10.04 14.69
CA ARG A 173 9.34 -8.68 14.94
C ARG A 173 9.27 -7.82 13.68
N ILE A 174 8.43 -6.80 13.73
CA ILE A 174 8.43 -5.65 12.82
C ILE A 174 8.87 -4.43 13.64
N SER A 175 9.86 -3.70 13.13
CA SER A 175 10.49 -2.58 13.86
C SER A 175 10.27 -1.24 13.17
N ARG A 176 10.64 -0.15 13.84
CA ARG A 176 10.65 1.23 13.34
C ARG A 176 9.27 1.88 13.23
N PHE A 177 8.33 1.52 14.05
CA PHE A 177 7.08 2.27 14.15
C PHE A 177 7.29 3.62 14.85
N ALA A 178 6.60 4.66 14.36
CA ALA A 178 6.64 6.00 14.96
C ALA A 178 6.00 6.01 16.35
N THR A 179 4.86 5.33 16.49
CA THR A 179 4.06 5.31 17.70
C THR A 179 3.79 3.89 18.20
N PRO A 180 3.48 3.71 19.48
CA PRO A 180 3.04 2.41 19.99
C PRO A 180 1.68 2.00 19.41
N ALA A 181 0.82 2.96 19.04
CA ALA A 181 -0.48 2.70 18.43
C ALA A 181 -0.33 2.06 17.05
N ASP A 182 0.59 2.53 16.22
CA ASP A 182 0.90 1.93 14.91
C ASP A 182 1.38 0.48 15.07
N ALA A 183 2.31 0.26 16.02
CA ALA A 183 2.83 -1.07 16.29
C ALA A 183 1.73 -2.03 16.81
N GLN A 184 0.82 -1.52 17.63
CA GLN A 184 -0.31 -2.30 18.17
C GLN A 184 -1.31 -2.63 17.08
N ALA A 185 -1.69 -1.67 16.23
CA ALA A 185 -2.64 -1.89 15.14
C ALA A 185 -2.15 -2.96 14.14
N VAL A 186 -0.85 -2.96 13.82
CA VAL A 186 -0.26 -4.01 12.99
C VAL A 186 -0.27 -5.36 13.71
N LEU A 187 0.09 -5.38 14.99
CA LEU A 187 0.05 -6.61 15.80
C LEU A 187 -1.35 -7.21 15.83
N ASP A 188 -2.37 -6.41 16.14
CA ASP A 188 -3.76 -6.85 16.24
C ASP A 188 -4.26 -7.43 14.91
N ARG A 189 -3.91 -6.79 13.79
CA ARG A 189 -4.22 -7.27 12.45
C ARG A 189 -3.59 -8.62 12.16
N LEU A 190 -2.32 -8.81 12.52
CA LEU A 190 -1.60 -10.05 12.26
C LEU A 190 -2.03 -11.20 13.19
N VAL A 191 -2.38 -10.89 14.44
CA VAL A 191 -2.96 -11.87 15.39
C VAL A 191 -4.31 -12.37 14.90
N ALA A 192 -5.08 -11.54 14.19
CA ALA A 192 -6.37 -11.93 13.62
C ALA A 192 -6.27 -12.89 12.41
N VAL A 193 -5.05 -13.18 11.92
CA VAL A 193 -4.80 -14.13 10.83
C VAL A 193 -4.43 -15.51 11.41
N PRO A 194 -5.35 -16.50 11.42
CA PRO A 194 -5.12 -17.79 12.09
C PRO A 194 -3.91 -18.56 11.56
N GLU A 195 -3.64 -18.47 10.27
CA GLU A 195 -2.57 -19.18 9.57
C GLU A 195 -1.17 -18.78 10.06
N LEU A 196 -1.01 -17.57 10.59
CA LEU A 196 0.24 -17.08 11.13
C LEU A 196 0.56 -17.64 12.52
N GLN A 197 -0.45 -18.13 13.25
CA GLN A 197 -0.31 -18.72 14.59
C GLN A 197 0.44 -17.84 15.57
N ILE A 198 0.21 -16.51 15.51
CA ILE A 198 0.85 -15.55 16.39
C ILE A 198 0.19 -15.61 17.76
N THR A 199 0.93 -16.04 18.76
CA THR A 199 0.46 -16.10 20.16
C THR A 199 1.38 -15.28 21.05
N GLY A 200 0.80 -14.43 21.89
CA GLY A 200 1.54 -13.66 22.90
C GLY A 200 2.39 -12.51 22.33
N GLY A 201 1.95 -11.91 21.24
CA GLY A 201 2.57 -10.71 20.67
C GLY A 201 2.48 -9.51 21.63
N ARG A 202 3.42 -8.57 21.50
CA ARG A 202 3.46 -7.35 22.30
C ARG A 202 4.13 -6.20 21.57
N VAL A 203 3.79 -4.99 21.96
CA VAL A 203 4.51 -3.77 21.57
C VAL A 203 5.66 -3.50 22.55
N ALA A 204 6.80 -3.09 22.04
CA ALA A 204 7.97 -2.76 22.84
C ALA A 204 8.78 -1.61 22.22
N LEU A 205 9.48 -0.86 23.06
CA LEU A 205 10.53 0.06 22.59
C LEU A 205 11.73 -0.72 22.04
N ALA A 206 12.25 -0.25 20.92
CA ALA A 206 13.55 -0.72 20.46
C ALA A 206 14.61 -0.36 21.52
N ALA A 207 15.45 -1.30 21.92
CA ALA A 207 16.61 -0.98 22.73
C ALA A 207 17.44 0.06 21.98
N ALA A 208 17.91 1.09 22.68
CA ALA A 208 18.84 2.04 22.11
C ALA A 208 20.03 1.25 21.53
N SER A 209 20.29 1.41 20.24
CA SER A 209 21.49 0.85 19.63
C SER A 209 22.66 1.54 20.33
N SER A 210 23.40 0.81 21.14
CA SER A 210 24.71 1.28 21.60
C SER A 210 25.59 1.38 20.34
N THR A 211 25.66 2.57 19.78
CA THR A 211 26.70 2.89 18.80
C THR A 211 28.02 2.86 19.56
N ALA A 212 28.64 1.70 19.59
CA ALA A 212 30.03 1.61 20.03
C ALA A 212 30.86 2.45 19.05
N LYS A 213 31.35 3.57 19.53
CA LYS A 213 32.48 4.28 18.93
C LYS A 213 33.60 3.28 18.63
N ARG A 214 33.99 3.18 17.39
CA ARG A 214 35.36 2.89 16.97
C ARG A 214 35.78 3.90 15.92
#